data_ce6897108739ac6139b261cd8d7a40cf
#
_entry.id   ce6897108739ac6139b261cd8d7a40cf
#
_cell.length_a   1.000
_cell.length_b   1.000
_cell.length_c   1.000
_cell.angle_alpha   90.00
_cell.angle_beta   90.00
_cell.angle_gamma   90.00
#
_symmetry.space_group_name_H-M   'P 1'
#
loop_
_entity.id
_entity.type
_entity.pdbx_description
1 polymer ?
#
loop_
_entity_poly.entity_id
_entity_poly.type
_entity_poly.pdbx_seq_one_letter_code
_entity_poly.pdbx_strand_id
1 'polypeptide(L)'
;MPAARRLPAFVHAYLAAGTGQGQAMARNEAAYADIHLMPRFLRGRVTPDTHCSVFGKTYSAPFGVSPIGLQSLIWPGAEKILCRAAAEAGIPYTLSTVAGEDVETIGPISGGNGWFQLYAPNDHGVMRGLLAR
;
A
#
# COMPACT_ATOMS: atom_id res chain seq x y z
N MET A 1 1.98 14.04 17.54
CA MET A 1 2.88 13.28 18.45
C MET A 1 3.71 12.33 17.62
N PRO A 2 5.02 12.22 17.82
CA PRO A 2 5.83 11.28 17.06
C PRO A 2 5.37 9.84 17.33
N ALA A 3 5.22 9.03 16.27
CA ALA A 3 4.80 7.62 16.35
C ALA A 3 5.70 6.81 17.30
N ALA A 4 7.00 7.13 17.35
CA ALA A 4 7.98 6.51 18.25
C ALA A 4 7.57 6.46 19.74
N ARG A 5 6.70 7.35 20.19
CA ARG A 5 6.22 7.35 21.59
C ARG A 5 5.04 6.41 21.84
N ARG A 6 4.43 5.88 20.79
CA ARG A 6 3.23 5.03 20.89
C ARG A 6 3.51 3.57 20.54
N LEU A 7 4.65 3.30 19.88
CA LEU A 7 5.01 1.97 19.43
C LEU A 7 6.07 1.35 20.33
N PRO A 8 6.04 0.04 20.57
CA PRO A 8 7.18 -0.67 21.14
C PRO A 8 8.45 -0.42 20.32
N ALA A 9 9.60 -0.35 20.99
CA ALA A 9 10.87 0.01 20.35
C ALA A 9 11.20 -0.87 19.13
N PHE A 10 10.93 -2.17 19.22
CA PHE A 10 11.21 -3.11 18.11
C PHE A 10 10.28 -2.89 16.91
N VAL A 11 9.01 -2.52 17.14
CA VAL A 11 8.06 -2.20 16.07
C VAL A 11 8.47 -0.90 15.39
N HIS A 12 8.86 0.10 16.18
CA HIS A 12 9.38 1.35 15.62
C HIS A 12 10.65 1.12 14.81
N ALA A 13 11.58 0.29 15.29
CA ALA A 13 12.79 -0.06 14.58
C ALA A 13 12.48 -0.78 13.25
N TYR A 14 11.54 -1.70 13.24
CA TYR A 14 11.07 -2.38 12.02
C TYR A 14 10.54 -1.38 10.97
N LEU A 15 9.70 -0.40 11.39
CA LEU A 15 9.16 0.61 10.49
C LEU A 15 10.20 1.60 9.96
N ALA A 16 11.15 1.97 10.81
CA ALA A 16 12.17 2.96 10.48
C ALA A 16 13.37 2.37 9.75
N ALA A 17 13.55 1.07 9.79
CA ALA A 17 14.69 0.40 9.16
C ALA A 17 14.49 0.24 7.65
N GLY A 18 15.55 0.52 6.91
CA GLY A 18 15.69 0.11 5.52
C GLY A 18 16.49 -1.19 5.40
N THR A 19 16.57 -1.74 4.19
CA THR A 19 17.41 -2.90 3.90
C THR A 19 18.89 -2.50 3.84
N GLY A 20 19.74 -3.31 4.42
CA GLY A 20 21.19 -3.08 4.46
C GLY A 20 21.52 -1.76 5.18
N GLN A 21 22.28 -0.89 4.55
CA GLN A 21 22.68 0.40 5.11
C GLN A 21 21.70 1.55 4.81
N GLY A 22 20.48 1.27 4.35
CA GLY A 22 19.46 2.28 4.07
C GLY A 22 19.70 3.09 2.80
N GLN A 23 20.61 2.69 1.92
CA GLN A 23 20.93 3.43 0.69
C GLN A 23 19.72 3.60 -0.24
N ALA A 24 18.85 2.59 -0.33
CA ALA A 24 17.65 2.67 -1.14
C ALA A 24 16.66 3.72 -0.58
N MET A 25 16.51 3.79 0.75
CA MET A 25 15.70 4.83 1.40
C MET A 25 16.20 6.24 1.03
N ALA A 26 17.50 6.48 1.21
CA ALA A 26 18.11 7.78 0.89
C ALA A 26 17.93 8.15 -0.60
N ARG A 27 18.06 7.17 -1.52
CA ARG A 27 17.81 7.40 -2.94
C ARG A 27 16.35 7.70 -3.26
N ASN A 28 15.41 7.03 -2.59
CA ASN A 28 13.98 7.27 -2.77
C ASN A 28 13.61 8.71 -2.35
N GLU A 29 14.16 9.19 -1.23
CA GLU A 29 13.96 10.57 -0.80
C GLU A 29 14.61 11.57 -1.75
N ALA A 30 15.86 11.32 -2.15
CA ALA A 30 16.59 12.21 -3.07
C ALA A 30 15.94 12.32 -4.46
N ALA A 31 15.33 11.25 -4.96
CA ALA A 31 14.68 11.24 -6.27
C ALA A 31 13.56 12.29 -6.43
N TYR A 32 12.91 12.68 -5.33
CA TYR A 32 11.91 13.75 -5.39
C TYR A 32 12.52 15.13 -5.68
N ALA A 33 13.78 15.36 -5.34
CA ALA A 33 14.47 16.62 -5.63
C ALA A 33 14.72 16.84 -7.13
N ASP A 34 14.75 15.76 -7.91
CA ASP A 34 14.96 15.81 -9.36
C ASP A 34 13.65 16.03 -10.15
N ILE A 35 12.51 16.04 -9.46
CA ILE A 35 11.19 16.21 -10.07
C ILE A 35 10.72 17.63 -9.87
N HIS A 36 10.65 18.39 -10.95
CA HIS A 36 10.22 19.78 -10.92
C HIS A 36 8.84 19.96 -11.57
N LEU A 37 7.96 20.71 -10.89
CA LEU A 37 6.67 21.09 -11.44
C LEU A 37 6.82 22.38 -12.25
N MET A 38 6.50 22.31 -13.54
CA MET A 38 6.50 23.49 -14.44
C MET A 38 5.11 24.14 -14.39
N PRO A 39 4.92 25.28 -13.71
CA PRO A 39 3.63 25.96 -13.68
C PRO A 39 3.31 26.57 -15.07
N ARG A 40 2.06 26.43 -15.49
CA ARG A 40 1.58 27.05 -16.73
C ARG A 40 0.46 28.03 -16.38
N PHE A 41 0.77 29.32 -16.47
CA PHE A 41 -0.18 30.38 -16.18
C PHE A 41 -1.12 30.68 -17.37
N LEU A 42 -2.23 31.38 -17.10
CA LEU A 42 -3.21 31.90 -18.10
C LEU A 42 -3.86 30.80 -18.97
N ARG A 43 -3.97 29.58 -18.46
CA ARG A 43 -4.61 28.43 -19.14
C ARG A 43 -6.09 28.27 -18.84
N GLY A 44 -6.69 29.22 -18.11
CA GLY A 44 -8.07 29.11 -17.64
C GLY A 44 -8.23 28.12 -16.47
N ARG A 45 -9.48 27.78 -16.17
CA ARG A 45 -9.80 26.79 -15.12
C ARG A 45 -9.61 25.39 -15.68
N VAL A 46 -8.73 24.62 -15.06
CA VAL A 46 -8.52 23.21 -15.38
C VAL A 46 -9.19 22.35 -14.30
N THR A 47 -10.02 21.39 -14.71
CA THR A 47 -10.50 20.33 -13.83
C THR A 47 -9.59 19.12 -14.07
N PRO A 48 -8.69 18.77 -13.13
CA PRO A 48 -7.78 17.64 -13.32
C PRO A 48 -8.56 16.32 -13.28
N ASP A 49 -8.24 15.42 -14.19
CA ASP A 49 -8.66 14.02 -14.15
C ASP A 49 -7.48 13.19 -13.65
N THR A 50 -7.67 12.53 -12.50
CA THR A 50 -6.65 11.69 -11.86
C THR A 50 -6.90 10.20 -12.07
N HIS A 51 -7.96 9.83 -12.79
CA HIS A 51 -8.26 8.42 -13.05
C HIS A 51 -7.17 7.73 -13.85
N CYS A 52 -6.92 6.48 -13.52
CA CYS A 52 -6.00 5.63 -14.27
C CYS A 52 -6.57 4.22 -14.41
N SER A 53 -6.22 3.55 -15.50
CA SER A 53 -6.60 2.15 -15.75
C SER A 53 -5.39 1.24 -15.54
N VAL A 54 -5.55 0.25 -14.63
CA VAL A 54 -4.52 -0.75 -14.34
C VAL A 54 -5.18 -2.13 -14.41
N PHE A 55 -4.64 -3.03 -15.22
CA PHE A 55 -5.18 -4.37 -15.45
C PHE A 55 -6.68 -4.41 -15.81
N GLY A 56 -7.12 -3.46 -16.66
CA GLY A 56 -8.51 -3.39 -17.14
C GLY A 56 -9.50 -2.78 -16.12
N LYS A 57 -9.03 -2.36 -14.96
CA LYS A 57 -9.85 -1.69 -13.94
C LYS A 57 -9.46 -0.21 -13.80
N THR A 58 -10.46 0.66 -13.72
CA THR A 58 -10.24 2.10 -13.52
C THR A 58 -10.26 2.43 -12.03
N TYR A 59 -9.25 3.19 -11.60
CA TYR A 59 -9.09 3.72 -10.23
C TYR A 59 -9.15 5.25 -10.25
N SER A 60 -9.52 5.85 -9.13
CA SER A 60 -9.65 7.31 -8.99
C SER A 60 -8.31 8.05 -9.01
N ALA A 61 -7.20 7.35 -8.76
CA ALA A 61 -5.87 7.94 -8.72
C ALA A 61 -4.78 6.91 -9.12
N PRO A 62 -3.62 7.35 -9.64
CA PRO A 62 -2.55 6.48 -10.10
C PRO A 62 -1.65 5.98 -8.96
N PHE A 63 -2.21 5.72 -7.79
CA PHE A 63 -1.51 5.14 -6.64
C PHE A 63 -2.46 4.28 -5.81
N GLY A 64 -1.89 3.48 -4.92
CA GLY A 64 -2.64 2.62 -4.02
C GLY A 64 -1.92 2.41 -2.71
N VAL A 65 -2.53 1.64 -1.81
CA VAL A 65 -1.92 1.24 -0.54
C VAL A 65 -1.06 0.01 -0.79
N SER A 66 0.25 0.17 -0.57
CA SER A 66 1.23 -0.91 -0.75
C SER A 66 1.08 -2.02 0.32
N PRO A 67 1.55 -3.25 0.02
CA PRO A 67 1.53 -4.33 1.00
C PRO A 67 2.53 -4.04 2.13
N ILE A 68 2.05 -4.12 3.37
CA ILE A 68 2.87 -3.96 4.57
C ILE A 68 2.65 -5.20 5.44
N GLY A 69 3.71 -5.91 5.76
CA GLY A 69 3.64 -7.02 6.69
C GLY A 69 3.40 -6.55 8.12
N LEU A 70 2.71 -7.39 8.91
CA LEU A 70 2.51 -7.17 10.33
C LEU A 70 1.86 -5.81 10.70
N GLN A 71 0.97 -5.30 9.84
CA GLN A 71 0.31 -4.01 10.06
C GLN A 71 -0.43 -3.95 11.40
N SER A 72 -1.11 -5.03 11.78
CA SER A 72 -1.83 -5.12 13.06
C SER A 72 -0.90 -5.05 14.29
N LEU A 73 0.39 -5.35 14.13
CA LEU A 73 1.39 -5.16 15.17
C LEU A 73 1.73 -3.68 15.38
N ILE A 74 1.61 -2.89 14.31
CA ILE A 74 1.84 -1.45 14.32
C ILE A 74 0.63 -0.73 14.92
N TRP A 75 -0.55 -1.11 14.42
CA TRP A 75 -1.83 -0.56 14.90
C TRP A 75 -2.92 -1.63 14.78
N PRO A 76 -3.61 -1.98 15.88
CA PRO A 76 -4.65 -2.99 15.85
C PRO A 76 -5.73 -2.69 14.78
N GLY A 77 -5.98 -3.66 13.89
CA GLY A 77 -6.95 -3.54 12.81
C GLY A 77 -6.54 -2.61 11.67
N ALA A 78 -5.26 -2.27 11.55
CA ALA A 78 -4.74 -1.37 10.51
C ALA A 78 -5.13 -1.83 9.10
N GLU A 79 -5.08 -3.14 8.81
CA GLU A 79 -5.45 -3.69 7.51
C GLU A 79 -6.89 -3.33 7.13
N LYS A 80 -7.84 -3.51 8.05
CA LYS A 80 -9.27 -3.20 7.82
C LYS A 80 -9.49 -1.69 7.65
N ILE A 81 -8.80 -0.88 8.45
CA ILE A 81 -8.92 0.59 8.40
C ILE A 81 -8.40 1.10 7.06
N LEU A 82 -7.19 0.68 6.64
CA LEU A 82 -6.57 1.12 5.40
C LEU A 82 -7.31 0.59 4.17
N CYS A 83 -7.77 -0.67 4.21
CA CYS A 83 -8.56 -1.26 3.13
C CYS A 83 -9.87 -0.48 2.91
N ARG A 84 -10.58 -0.16 3.99
CA ARG A 84 -11.82 0.64 3.90
C ARG A 84 -11.55 2.02 3.34
N ALA A 85 -10.54 2.71 3.84
CA ALA A 85 -10.16 4.05 3.34
C ALA A 85 -9.76 4.00 1.86
N ALA A 86 -9.04 2.98 1.42
CA ALA A 86 -8.69 2.78 0.02
C ALA A 86 -9.91 2.51 -0.85
N ALA A 87 -10.84 1.69 -0.39
CA ALA A 87 -12.09 1.40 -1.08
C ALA A 87 -12.96 2.67 -1.24
N GLU A 88 -13.10 3.46 -0.17
CA GLU A 88 -13.82 4.74 -0.19
C GLU A 88 -13.16 5.76 -1.13
N ALA A 89 -11.83 5.76 -1.21
CA ALA A 89 -11.07 6.62 -2.13
C ALA A 89 -11.05 6.11 -3.58
N GLY A 90 -11.55 4.92 -3.86
CA GLY A 90 -11.52 4.31 -5.20
C GLY A 90 -10.12 3.93 -5.68
N ILE A 91 -9.20 3.62 -4.76
CA ILE A 91 -7.83 3.20 -5.05
C ILE A 91 -7.56 1.75 -4.60
N PRO A 92 -6.56 1.06 -5.16
CA PRO A 92 -6.27 -0.31 -4.74
C PRO A 92 -5.67 -0.37 -3.33
N TYR A 93 -6.05 -1.42 -2.60
CA TYR A 93 -5.40 -1.87 -1.36
C TYR A 93 -4.71 -3.20 -1.61
N THR A 94 -3.45 -3.33 -1.23
CA THR A 94 -2.71 -4.60 -1.37
C THR A 94 -2.52 -5.25 -0.01
N LEU A 95 -3.12 -6.43 0.18
CA LEU A 95 -2.90 -7.26 1.36
C LEU A 95 -1.57 -7.99 1.25
N SER A 96 -0.74 -7.95 2.30
CA SER A 96 0.51 -8.69 2.37
C SER A 96 0.27 -10.19 2.68
N THR A 97 1.12 -11.08 2.16
CA THR A 97 1.14 -12.50 2.57
C THR A 97 1.34 -12.68 4.07
N VAL A 98 2.07 -11.76 4.71
CA VAL A 98 2.34 -11.77 6.16
C VAL A 98 1.54 -10.71 6.92
N ALA A 99 0.34 -10.40 6.42
CA ALA A 99 -0.63 -9.56 7.13
C ALA A 99 -1.21 -10.28 8.36
N GLY A 100 -1.76 -9.51 9.29
CA GLY A 100 -2.48 -10.04 10.45
C GLY A 100 -3.92 -10.47 10.15
N GLU A 101 -4.44 -10.12 8.97
CA GLU A 101 -5.79 -10.46 8.50
C GLU A 101 -5.71 -11.35 7.26
N ASP A 102 -6.75 -12.15 7.02
CA ASP A 102 -6.86 -13.05 5.87
C ASP A 102 -7.59 -12.40 4.67
N VAL A 103 -7.54 -13.08 3.51
CA VAL A 103 -8.16 -12.58 2.28
C VAL A 103 -9.68 -12.58 2.36
N GLU A 104 -10.29 -13.51 3.14
CA GLU A 104 -11.73 -13.61 3.36
C GLU A 104 -12.26 -12.44 4.15
N THR A 105 -11.46 -11.90 5.07
CA THR A 105 -11.81 -10.72 5.86
C THR A 105 -11.63 -9.44 5.04
N ILE A 106 -10.55 -9.34 4.27
CA ILE A 106 -10.21 -8.10 3.55
C ILE A 106 -10.92 -8.00 2.20
N GLY A 107 -11.15 -9.11 1.50
CA GLY A 107 -11.80 -9.14 0.21
C GLY A 107 -13.13 -8.36 0.17
N PRO A 108 -14.11 -8.67 1.03
CA PRO A 108 -15.37 -7.93 1.07
C PRO A 108 -15.22 -6.44 1.37
N ILE A 109 -14.28 -6.06 2.25
CA ILE A 109 -14.03 -4.66 2.62
C ILE A 109 -13.46 -3.88 1.45
N SER A 110 -12.65 -4.52 0.60
CA SER A 110 -11.97 -3.87 -0.53
C SER A 110 -12.92 -3.39 -1.62
N GLY A 111 -14.18 -3.84 -1.65
CA GLY A 111 -15.14 -3.51 -2.68
C GLY A 111 -14.66 -3.88 -4.10
N GLY A 112 -13.88 -4.95 -4.22
CA GLY A 112 -13.27 -5.39 -5.46
C GLY A 112 -11.98 -4.61 -5.83
N ASN A 113 -11.48 -3.70 -5.00
CA ASN A 113 -10.21 -2.99 -5.21
C ASN A 113 -9.02 -3.67 -4.51
N GLY A 114 -9.23 -4.88 -3.97
CA GLY A 114 -8.20 -5.63 -3.27
C GLY A 114 -7.21 -6.28 -4.23
N TRP A 115 -5.94 -6.19 -3.87
CA TRP A 115 -4.84 -6.94 -4.47
C TRP A 115 -4.18 -7.79 -3.38
N PHE A 116 -3.51 -8.84 -3.78
CA PHE A 116 -2.76 -9.69 -2.86
C PHE A 116 -1.30 -9.78 -3.28
N GLN A 117 -0.41 -9.45 -2.36
CA GLN A 117 1.03 -9.64 -2.54
C GLN A 117 1.38 -11.05 -2.09
N LEU A 118 1.82 -11.87 -3.02
CA LEU A 118 2.14 -13.28 -2.81
C LEU A 118 3.65 -13.50 -2.67
N TYR A 119 4.07 -14.05 -1.54
CA TYR A 119 5.33 -14.77 -1.45
C TYR A 119 5.07 -16.21 -1.90
N ALA A 120 5.63 -16.58 -3.05
CA ALA A 120 5.41 -17.90 -3.64
C ALA A 120 5.92 -19.02 -2.73
N PRO A 121 5.05 -19.87 -2.15
CA PRO A 121 5.49 -21.02 -1.37
C PRO A 121 6.10 -22.09 -2.28
N ASN A 122 7.03 -22.89 -1.76
CA ASN A 122 7.62 -24.00 -2.49
C ASN A 122 6.61 -25.14 -2.73
N ASP A 123 5.60 -25.26 -1.89
CA ASP A 123 4.54 -26.26 -2.06
C ASP A 123 3.51 -25.76 -3.10
N HIS A 124 3.44 -26.50 -4.23
CA HIS A 124 2.50 -26.17 -5.32
C HIS A 124 1.03 -26.36 -4.94
N GLY A 125 0.72 -27.20 -3.95
CA GLY A 125 -0.63 -27.37 -3.44
C GLY A 125 -1.09 -26.13 -2.67
N VAL A 126 -0.24 -25.66 -1.78
CA VAL A 126 -0.45 -24.40 -1.04
C VAL A 126 -0.57 -23.22 -2.00
N MET A 127 0.32 -23.14 -2.99
CA MET A 127 0.27 -22.09 -4.01
C MET A 127 -1.08 -22.05 -4.73
N ARG A 128 -1.55 -23.20 -5.25
CA ARG A 128 -2.85 -23.29 -5.93
C ARG A 128 -4.01 -22.94 -5.00
N GLY A 129 -3.93 -23.38 -3.75
CA GLY A 129 -4.93 -23.03 -2.74
C GLY A 129 -5.02 -21.52 -2.49
N LEU A 130 -3.91 -20.81 -2.43
CA LEU A 130 -3.88 -19.36 -2.28
C LEU A 130 -4.42 -18.63 -3.52
N LEU A 131 -4.09 -19.10 -4.72
CA LEU A 131 -4.55 -18.49 -5.98
C LEU A 131 -6.04 -18.73 -6.27
N ALA A 132 -6.65 -19.73 -5.65
CA ALA A 132 -8.07 -20.05 -5.80
C ALA A 132 -8.98 -19.25 -4.86
N ARG A 133 -8.42 -18.57 -3.86
CA ARG A 133 -9.13 -17.72 -2.89
C ARG A 133 -9.29 -16.30 -3.41
#